data_dac1be06d400c911b4019bcf0868b4c7
#
_entry.id   dac1be06d400c911b4019bcf0868b4c7
#
_cell.length_a   1.000
_cell.length_b   1.000
_cell.length_c   1.000
_cell.angle_alpha   90.00
_cell.angle_beta   90.00
_cell.angle_gamma   90.00
#
_symmetry.space_group_name_H-M   'P 1'
#
loop_
_entity.id
_entity.type
_entity.pdbx_description
1 polymer ?
#
loop_
_entity_poly.entity_id
_entity_poly.type
_entity_poly.pdbx_seq_one_letter_code
_entity_poly.pdbx_strand_id
1 'polypeptide(L)'
;KAGPKGEWHCQPDNGTFELWFNGRNLFPDTGAYVYAGSAEVMKLRNWFRQTRVHNTLTLDGRNLETTQSVTGLWQPEGREQILVTENPGYKGLKHRRTVFFCRPGLFCNSGRSHRQCQRNREFELSFREGAVNVDAEKNMVTTAYEGPSNVKLQLFPEKARL
;
A
#
# COMPACT_ATOMS: atom_id res chain seq x y z
N LYS A 1 -3.95 -6.19 2.03
CA LYS A 1 -3.84 -7.21 3.09
C LYS A 1 -4.31 -6.65 4.42
N ALA A 2 -5.22 -7.32 5.07
CA ALA A 2 -5.71 -6.99 6.40
C ALA A 2 -5.76 -8.27 7.27
N GLY A 3 -4.79 -9.14 7.06
CA GLY A 3 -4.78 -10.47 7.63
C GLY A 3 -4.52 -10.51 9.13
N PRO A 4 -4.70 -11.69 9.73
CA PRO A 4 -4.39 -11.93 11.13
C PRO A 4 -2.89 -11.78 11.39
N LYS A 5 -2.55 -11.59 12.65
CA LYS A 5 -1.20 -11.76 13.14
C LYS A 5 -0.76 -13.21 12.88
N GLY A 6 0.34 -13.38 12.13
CA GLY A 6 0.94 -14.68 11.90
C GLY A 6 2.44 -14.60 12.13
N GLU A 7 3.04 -15.68 12.59
CA GLU A 7 4.44 -15.67 13.03
C GLU A 7 5.40 -16.10 11.93
N TRP A 8 5.06 -17.13 11.15
CA TRP A 8 6.00 -17.76 10.22
C TRP A 8 5.94 -17.26 8.78
N HIS A 9 4.76 -16.95 8.27
CA HIS A 9 4.53 -16.57 6.88
C HIS A 9 4.03 -15.13 6.73
N CYS A 10 4.09 -14.32 7.79
CA CYS A 10 3.71 -12.93 7.77
C CYS A 10 4.91 -12.03 7.51
N GLN A 11 4.64 -10.98 6.77
CA GLN A 11 5.55 -9.87 6.54
C GLN A 11 4.98 -8.62 7.21
N PRO A 12 5.82 -7.63 7.51
CA PRO A 12 5.37 -6.34 8.05
C PRO A 12 4.78 -5.46 6.93
N ASP A 13 3.69 -5.93 6.31
CA ASP A 13 3.06 -5.37 5.11
C ASP A 13 1.56 -5.11 5.27
N ASN A 14 1.04 -5.11 6.51
CA ASN A 14 -0.37 -4.84 6.75
C ASN A 14 -0.79 -3.47 6.19
N GLY A 15 -1.95 -3.45 5.54
CA GLY A 15 -2.43 -2.31 4.80
C GLY A 15 -1.96 -2.29 3.34
N THR A 16 -1.11 -3.21 2.89
CA THR A 16 -0.75 -3.34 1.47
C THR A 16 -1.96 -3.74 0.62
N PHE A 17 -1.90 -3.43 -0.64
CA PHE A 17 -2.86 -3.83 -1.67
C PHE A 17 -2.14 -4.13 -2.97
N GLU A 18 -2.77 -4.90 -3.80
CA GLU A 18 -2.46 -5.04 -5.22
C GLU A 18 -3.61 -4.52 -6.05
N LEU A 19 -3.32 -3.98 -7.22
CA LEU A 19 -4.34 -3.54 -8.16
C LEU A 19 -4.13 -4.21 -9.52
N TRP A 20 -5.10 -5.04 -9.87
CA TRP A 20 -5.20 -5.65 -11.19
C TRP A 20 -6.29 -4.98 -12.01
N PHE A 21 -5.99 -4.63 -13.24
CA PHE A 21 -6.94 -4.08 -14.17
C PHE A 21 -6.63 -4.52 -15.60
N ASN A 22 -7.64 -4.98 -16.33
CA ASN A 22 -7.52 -5.48 -17.71
C ASN A 22 -6.35 -6.48 -17.88
N GLY A 23 -6.24 -7.46 -16.97
CA GLY A 23 -5.22 -8.51 -17.02
C GLY A 23 -3.81 -8.05 -16.66
N ARG A 24 -3.64 -6.82 -16.14
CA ARG A 24 -2.34 -6.28 -15.74
C ARG A 24 -2.31 -5.98 -14.24
N ASN A 25 -1.24 -6.38 -13.57
CA ASN A 25 -0.95 -5.92 -12.21
C ASN A 25 -0.32 -4.53 -12.28
N LEU A 26 -1.07 -3.51 -11.90
CA LEU A 26 -0.64 -2.10 -11.97
C LEU A 26 0.13 -1.67 -10.74
N PHE A 27 -0.19 -2.25 -9.57
CA PHE A 27 0.51 -2.08 -8.30
C PHE A 27 0.88 -3.45 -7.74
N PRO A 28 1.98 -4.06 -8.22
CA PRO A 28 2.41 -5.36 -7.72
C PRO A 28 2.87 -5.27 -6.26
N ASP A 29 2.61 -6.34 -5.51
CA ASP A 29 3.31 -6.58 -4.26
C ASP A 29 4.65 -7.27 -4.55
N THR A 30 5.70 -6.86 -3.86
CA THR A 30 7.04 -7.42 -4.05
C THR A 30 7.22 -8.82 -3.47
N GLY A 31 6.30 -9.28 -2.62
CA GLY A 31 6.37 -10.59 -1.97
C GLY A 31 7.57 -10.75 -1.03
N ALA A 32 7.97 -11.98 -0.81
CA ALA A 32 9.06 -12.35 0.12
C ALA A 32 10.33 -12.84 -0.58
N TYR A 33 10.38 -12.79 -1.88
CA TYR A 33 11.44 -13.30 -2.76
C TYR A 33 11.59 -14.83 -2.72
N VAL A 34 12.21 -15.38 -1.65
CA VAL A 34 12.40 -16.82 -1.44
C VAL A 34 12.19 -17.19 0.03
N TYR A 35 12.09 -18.48 0.32
CA TYR A 35 12.01 -18.96 1.72
C TYR A 35 13.38 -19.28 2.33
N ALA A 36 14.34 -19.77 1.52
CA ALA A 36 15.67 -20.13 1.96
C ALA A 36 16.68 -19.94 0.81
N GLY A 37 17.98 -19.89 1.14
CA GLY A 37 19.06 -19.76 0.16
C GLY A 37 20.41 -19.45 0.81
N SER A 38 21.39 -19.09 -0.02
CA SER A 38 22.70 -18.62 0.45
C SER A 38 22.59 -17.31 1.26
N ALA A 39 23.66 -16.90 1.90
CA ALA A 39 23.69 -15.67 2.67
C ALA A 39 23.33 -14.43 1.82
N GLU A 40 23.75 -14.38 0.55
CA GLU A 40 23.44 -13.32 -0.40
C GLU A 40 21.97 -13.31 -0.75
N VAL A 41 21.41 -14.47 -1.04
CA VAL A 41 19.96 -14.64 -1.32
C VAL A 41 19.13 -14.24 -0.11
N MET A 42 19.58 -14.56 1.10
CA MET A 42 18.87 -14.15 2.33
C MET A 42 18.96 -12.64 2.60
N LYS A 43 19.99 -11.93 2.12
CA LYS A 43 20.03 -10.47 2.15
C LYS A 43 18.91 -9.89 1.26
N LEU A 44 18.73 -10.41 0.06
CA LEU A 44 17.64 -10.00 -0.83
C LEU A 44 16.28 -10.31 -0.20
N ARG A 45 16.10 -11.52 0.35
CA ARG A 45 14.87 -11.84 1.08
C ARG A 45 14.57 -10.82 2.19
N ASN A 46 15.56 -10.45 3.00
CA ASN A 46 15.38 -9.49 4.09
C ASN A 46 15.04 -8.09 3.56
N TRP A 47 15.55 -7.71 2.40
CA TRP A 47 15.17 -6.46 1.75
C TRP A 47 13.71 -6.50 1.26
N PHE A 48 13.30 -7.57 0.54
CA PHE A 48 11.94 -7.74 0.03
C PHE A 48 10.88 -7.86 1.12
N ARG A 49 11.27 -8.18 2.34
CA ARG A 49 10.36 -8.27 3.50
C ARG A 49 10.22 -6.99 4.30
N GLN A 50 10.79 -5.88 3.87
CA GLN A 50 10.65 -4.60 4.58
C GLN A 50 9.32 -3.94 4.23
N THR A 51 8.71 -3.24 5.18
CA THR A 51 7.46 -2.49 4.96
C THR A 51 7.55 -1.51 3.78
N ARG A 52 8.72 -0.86 3.63
CA ARG A 52 8.98 0.15 2.60
C ARG A 52 8.95 -0.36 1.15
N VAL A 53 8.96 -1.65 0.93
CA VAL A 53 8.88 -2.24 -0.42
C VAL A 53 7.49 -2.77 -0.76
N HIS A 54 6.52 -2.59 0.12
CA HIS A 54 5.13 -2.95 -0.10
C HIS A 54 4.24 -1.71 -0.27
N ASN A 55 3.07 -1.87 -0.87
CA ASN A 55 2.12 -0.78 -1.13
C ASN A 55 1.40 -0.35 0.16
N THR A 56 2.13 0.15 1.15
CA THR A 56 1.60 0.53 2.47
C THR A 56 2.28 1.76 3.05
N LEU A 57 2.00 2.08 4.30
CA LEU A 57 2.54 3.25 4.99
C LEU A 57 3.75 2.85 5.82
N THR A 58 4.83 3.62 5.71
CA THR A 58 5.97 3.59 6.64
C THR A 58 5.94 4.78 7.61
N LEU A 59 6.50 4.60 8.78
CA LEU A 59 6.69 5.63 9.79
C LEU A 59 8.18 5.74 10.13
N ASP A 60 8.81 6.88 9.80
CA ASP A 60 10.25 7.11 9.92
C ASP A 60 11.10 6.03 9.21
N GLY A 61 10.64 5.51 8.07
CA GLY A 61 11.32 4.48 7.30
C GLY A 61 11.44 3.12 8.00
N ARG A 62 10.73 2.90 9.11
CA ARG A 62 10.82 1.66 9.90
C ARG A 62 9.78 0.64 9.46
N ASN A 63 10.11 -0.63 9.69
CA ASN A 63 9.14 -1.69 9.53
C ASN A 63 8.02 -1.57 10.57
N LEU A 64 6.79 -1.85 10.15
CA LEU A 64 5.68 -2.02 11.08
C LEU A 64 5.83 -3.34 11.85
N GLU A 65 5.31 -3.37 13.06
CA GLU A 65 5.21 -4.61 13.82
C GLU A 65 4.09 -5.50 13.22
N THR A 66 4.32 -6.80 13.19
CA THR A 66 3.28 -7.75 12.78
C THR A 66 2.17 -7.77 13.82
N THR A 67 1.02 -7.24 13.45
CA THR A 67 -0.12 -7.07 14.34
C THR A 67 -1.40 -7.58 13.68
N GLN A 68 -2.43 -7.78 14.49
CA GLN A 68 -3.76 -8.05 14.00
C GLN A 68 -4.36 -6.77 13.42
N SER A 69 -4.67 -6.78 12.12
CA SER A 69 -5.49 -5.74 11.50
C SER A 69 -6.97 -5.97 11.76
N VAL A 70 -7.72 -4.89 11.77
CA VAL A 70 -9.19 -4.92 11.93
C VAL A 70 -9.83 -4.50 10.62
N THR A 71 -10.80 -5.29 10.14
CA THR A 71 -11.67 -4.90 9.03
C THR A 71 -12.91 -4.23 9.59
N GLY A 72 -13.03 -2.93 9.37
CA GLY A 72 -14.17 -2.14 9.84
C GLY A 72 -15.37 -2.20 8.89
N LEU A 73 -15.10 -2.31 7.58
CA LEU A 73 -16.14 -2.48 6.56
C LEU A 73 -15.61 -3.36 5.43
N TRP A 74 -16.44 -4.28 4.99
CA TRP A 74 -16.21 -5.10 3.80
C TRP A 74 -17.49 -5.22 2.99
N GLN A 75 -17.55 -4.50 1.88
CA GLN A 75 -18.67 -4.51 0.94
C GLN A 75 -18.13 -4.77 -0.47
N PRO A 76 -17.98 -6.05 -0.85
CA PRO A 76 -17.37 -6.45 -2.13
C PRO A 76 -18.35 -6.45 -3.30
N GLU A 77 -19.64 -6.28 -3.05
CA GLU A 77 -20.69 -6.42 -4.05
C GLU A 77 -21.29 -5.07 -4.44
N GLY A 78 -21.97 -5.05 -5.60
CA GLY A 78 -22.62 -3.87 -6.11
C GLY A 78 -21.76 -3.04 -7.04
N ARG A 79 -22.28 -1.88 -7.43
CA ARG A 79 -21.58 -0.91 -8.28
C ARG A 79 -20.42 -0.24 -7.54
N GLU A 80 -20.60 -0.03 -6.27
CA GLU A 80 -19.65 0.59 -5.36
C GLU A 80 -19.16 -0.46 -4.36
N GLN A 81 -17.88 -0.70 -4.33
CA GLN A 81 -17.26 -1.69 -3.45
C GLN A 81 -16.34 -0.97 -2.48
N ILE A 82 -16.43 -1.30 -1.21
CA ILE A 82 -15.71 -0.58 -0.16
C ILE A 82 -15.01 -1.57 0.78
N LEU A 83 -13.75 -1.29 1.07
CA LEU A 83 -12.99 -1.93 2.14
C LEU A 83 -12.44 -0.86 3.07
N VAL A 84 -12.66 -1.01 4.36
CA VAL A 84 -12.02 -0.21 5.41
C VAL A 84 -11.26 -1.12 6.34
N THR A 85 -9.96 -0.89 6.48
CA THR A 85 -9.10 -1.64 7.40
C THR A 85 -8.32 -0.71 8.30
N GLU A 86 -8.01 -1.17 9.51
CA GLU A 86 -7.13 -0.47 10.45
C GLU A 86 -5.99 -1.38 10.87
N ASN A 87 -4.80 -0.81 10.91
CA ASN A 87 -3.57 -1.48 11.31
C ASN A 87 -2.85 -0.68 12.41
N PRO A 88 -2.67 -1.25 13.62
CA PRO A 88 -1.95 -0.62 14.72
C PRO A 88 -0.46 -0.99 14.76
N GLY A 89 0.16 -1.34 13.63
CA GLY A 89 1.54 -1.84 13.56
C GLY A 89 2.65 -0.86 13.95
N TYR A 90 2.30 0.39 14.25
CA TYR A 90 3.22 1.38 14.80
C TYR A 90 2.74 1.86 16.16
N LYS A 91 3.63 1.87 17.16
CA LYS A 91 3.29 2.39 18.50
C LYS A 91 2.79 3.84 18.40
N GLY A 92 1.56 4.07 18.81
CA GLY A 92 0.95 5.39 18.84
C GLY A 92 0.39 5.86 17.49
N LEU A 93 0.41 5.03 16.45
CA LEU A 93 -0.18 5.33 15.16
C LEU A 93 -1.12 4.19 14.74
N LYS A 94 -2.33 4.55 14.35
CA LYS A 94 -3.26 3.64 13.71
C LYS A 94 -3.41 4.05 12.24
N HIS A 95 -2.97 3.18 11.34
CA HIS A 95 -3.14 3.37 9.92
C HIS A 95 -4.50 2.83 9.47
N ARG A 96 -5.41 3.71 9.10
CA ARG A 96 -6.69 3.34 8.46
C ARG A 96 -6.55 3.52 6.96
N ARG A 97 -6.84 2.46 6.23
CA ARG A 97 -6.94 2.48 4.77
C ARG A 97 -8.37 2.24 4.34
N THR A 98 -8.87 3.11 3.47
CA THR A 98 -10.14 2.94 2.78
C THR A 98 -9.85 2.72 1.30
N VAL A 99 -10.35 1.64 0.76
CA VAL A 99 -10.35 1.34 -0.67
C VAL A 99 -11.79 1.46 -1.15
N PHE A 100 -12.00 2.32 -2.13
CA PHE A 100 -13.29 2.52 -2.75
C PHE A 100 -13.15 2.23 -4.24
N PHE A 101 -13.91 1.28 -4.75
CA PHE A 101 -13.91 0.88 -6.14
C PHE A 101 -15.29 1.09 -6.75
N CYS A 102 -15.37 1.96 -7.77
CA CYS A 102 -16.57 2.20 -8.54
C CYS A 102 -16.44 1.61 -9.95
N ARG A 103 -17.37 0.79 -10.36
CA ARG A 103 -17.42 0.35 -11.76
C ARG A 103 -18.01 1.48 -12.65
N PRO A 104 -17.43 1.75 -13.83
CA PRO A 104 -16.46 0.95 -14.59
C PRO A 104 -14.99 1.35 -14.46
N GLY A 105 -14.50 1.95 -13.39
CA GLY A 105 -13.06 2.11 -13.33
C GLY A 105 -12.47 3.17 -12.42
N LEU A 106 -13.24 3.76 -11.51
CA LEU A 106 -12.67 4.66 -10.52
C LEU A 106 -12.20 3.86 -9.30
N PHE A 107 -10.94 4.01 -8.96
CA PHE A 107 -10.34 3.48 -7.75
C PHE A 107 -9.87 4.64 -6.88
N CYS A 108 -10.37 4.72 -5.67
CA CYS A 108 -9.91 5.69 -4.67
C CYS A 108 -9.29 4.94 -3.50
N ASN A 109 -8.08 5.31 -3.16
CA ASN A 109 -7.40 4.81 -1.98
C ASN A 109 -7.13 6.01 -1.06
N SER A 110 -7.64 5.96 0.16
CA SER A 110 -7.31 6.98 1.15
C SER A 110 -6.67 6.32 2.37
N GLY A 111 -5.54 6.86 2.81
CA GLY A 111 -4.89 6.45 4.04
C GLY A 111 -5.04 7.58 5.07
N ARG A 112 -5.49 7.24 6.27
CA ARG A 112 -5.52 8.17 7.40
C ARG A 112 -4.75 7.59 8.57
N SER A 113 -3.95 8.43 9.20
CA SER A 113 -3.34 8.10 10.49
C SER A 113 -4.03 8.92 11.58
N HIS A 114 -4.54 8.25 12.60
CA HIS A 114 -5.11 8.92 13.76
C HIS A 114 -4.00 9.21 14.77
N ARG A 115 -3.49 10.40 14.74
CA ARG A 115 -2.83 11.21 15.80
C ARG A 115 -2.06 12.38 15.17
N GLN A 116 -1.94 13.47 15.90
CA GLN A 116 -0.92 14.48 15.64
C GLN A 116 0.45 13.85 15.90
N CYS A 117 1.00 13.21 14.88
CA CYS A 117 2.34 12.64 14.93
C CYS A 117 3.26 13.56 14.14
N GLN A 118 4.22 14.20 14.80
CA GLN A 118 5.27 15.00 14.14
C GLN A 118 6.32 14.12 13.43
N ARG A 119 6.01 12.84 13.21
CA ARG A 119 6.92 11.86 12.61
C ARG A 119 6.68 11.77 11.10
N ASN A 120 7.74 11.47 10.37
CA ASN A 120 7.68 11.27 8.92
C ASN A 120 6.81 10.05 8.57
N ARG A 121 5.76 10.31 7.79
CA ARG A 121 4.86 9.30 7.24
C ARG A 121 5.04 9.26 5.74
N GLU A 122 5.40 8.10 5.22
CA GLU A 122 5.64 7.89 3.81
C GLU A 122 4.67 6.82 3.30
N PHE A 123 4.01 7.08 2.19
CA PHE A 123 3.21 6.09 1.50
C PHE A 123 4.05 5.50 0.37
N GLU A 124 4.35 4.23 0.52
CA GLU A 124 5.08 3.48 -0.49
C GLU A 124 4.11 2.90 -1.52
N LEU A 125 4.43 3.06 -2.79
CA LEU A 125 3.64 2.51 -3.89
C LEU A 125 4.60 1.92 -4.93
N SER A 126 4.51 0.63 -5.14
CA SER A 126 5.25 -0.08 -6.17
C SER A 126 4.44 -0.05 -7.46
N PHE A 127 4.97 0.59 -8.49
CA PHE A 127 4.40 0.52 -9.83
C PHE A 127 4.98 -0.70 -10.57
N ARG A 128 4.19 -1.23 -11.49
CA ARG A 128 4.70 -2.16 -12.48
C ARG A 128 5.88 -1.52 -13.24
N GLU A 129 6.83 -2.33 -13.67
CA GLU A 129 7.93 -1.90 -14.54
C GLU A 129 7.41 -1.18 -15.79
N GLY A 130 8.00 -0.03 -16.11
CA GLY A 130 7.66 0.80 -17.26
C GLY A 130 7.79 2.29 -16.98
N ALA A 131 7.44 3.12 -17.96
CA ALA A 131 7.56 4.55 -17.85
C ALA A 131 6.55 5.16 -16.87
N VAL A 132 7.05 6.02 -16.00
CA VAL A 132 6.27 6.77 -15.01
C VAL A 132 6.61 8.25 -15.12
N ASN A 133 5.60 9.11 -15.26
CA ASN A 133 5.75 10.55 -15.30
C ASN A 133 5.27 11.14 -13.96
N VAL A 134 6.09 11.98 -13.34
CA VAL A 134 5.77 12.66 -12.09
C VAL A 134 5.61 14.15 -12.34
N ASP A 135 4.45 14.70 -12.02
CA ASP A 135 4.14 16.11 -12.00
C ASP A 135 4.00 16.56 -10.53
N ALA A 136 5.10 17.07 -9.98
CA ALA A 136 5.16 17.47 -8.58
C ALA A 136 4.29 18.72 -8.28
N GLU A 137 4.11 19.62 -9.25
CA GLU A 137 3.28 20.81 -9.08
C GLU A 137 1.80 20.45 -8.94
N LYS A 138 1.38 19.44 -9.68
CA LYS A 138 0.01 18.92 -9.62
C LYS A 138 -0.16 17.78 -8.59
N ASN A 139 0.90 17.37 -7.90
CA ASN A 139 0.88 16.19 -7.03
C ASN A 139 0.32 14.95 -7.73
N MET A 140 0.80 14.70 -8.95
CA MET A 140 0.24 13.69 -9.84
C MET A 140 1.32 12.76 -10.37
N VAL A 141 0.99 11.49 -10.44
CA VAL A 141 1.80 10.47 -11.11
C VAL A 141 0.96 9.78 -12.18
N THR A 142 1.51 9.61 -13.36
CA THR A 142 0.88 8.88 -14.46
C THR A 142 1.84 7.86 -15.01
N THR A 143 1.31 6.69 -15.38
CA THR A 143 2.09 5.69 -16.12
C THR A 143 1.89 5.86 -17.61
N ALA A 144 2.88 5.43 -18.39
CA ALA A 144 2.85 5.42 -19.84
C ALA A 144 3.18 4.01 -20.37
N TYR A 145 2.42 3.02 -19.90
CA TYR A 145 2.56 1.64 -20.36
C TYR A 145 1.95 1.47 -21.77
N GLU A 146 2.50 0.54 -22.52
CA GLU A 146 1.87 0.15 -23.79
C GLU A 146 0.47 -0.42 -23.56
N GLY A 147 -0.49 0.03 -24.36
CA GLY A 147 -1.90 -0.39 -24.33
C GLY A 147 -2.78 0.46 -23.39
N PRO A 148 -4.04 0.07 -23.21
CA PRO A 148 -5.07 0.94 -22.62
C PRO A 148 -5.04 1.04 -21.10
N SER A 149 -4.23 0.22 -20.42
CA SER A 149 -4.26 0.12 -18.96
C SER A 149 -3.16 0.95 -18.32
N ASN A 150 -3.42 2.23 -18.14
CA ASN A 150 -2.56 3.16 -17.44
C ASN A 150 -3.20 3.66 -16.14
N VAL A 151 -2.36 4.13 -15.22
CA VAL A 151 -2.76 4.66 -13.93
C VAL A 151 -2.53 6.16 -13.90
N LYS A 152 -3.50 6.88 -13.38
CA LYS A 152 -3.34 8.24 -12.90
C LYS A 152 -3.53 8.25 -11.38
N LEU A 153 -2.47 8.53 -10.65
CA LEU A 153 -2.50 8.74 -9.21
C LEU A 153 -2.50 10.24 -8.95
N GLN A 154 -3.51 10.72 -8.23
CA GLN A 154 -3.61 12.09 -7.76
C GLN A 154 -3.49 12.10 -6.24
N LEU A 155 -2.52 12.84 -5.72
CA LEU A 155 -2.34 13.04 -4.29
C LEU A 155 -3.08 14.30 -3.85
N PHE A 156 -3.86 14.18 -2.80
CA PHE A 156 -4.55 15.28 -2.14
C PHE A 156 -4.00 15.39 -0.72
N PRO A 157 -2.92 16.16 -0.50
CA PRO A 157 -2.40 16.36 0.85
C PRO A 157 -3.48 17.01 1.72
N GLU A 158 -3.79 16.42 2.87
CA GLU A 158 -4.63 17.10 3.85
C GLU A 158 -3.91 18.38 4.29
N LYS A 159 -4.58 19.53 4.12
CA LYS A 159 -4.12 20.75 4.79
C LYS A 159 -4.11 20.46 6.28
N ALA A 160 -2.94 20.60 6.91
CA ALA A 160 -2.86 20.55 8.35
C ALA A 160 -3.94 21.50 8.92
N ARG A 161 -4.93 20.98 9.61
CA ARG A 161 -5.82 21.84 10.41
C ARG A 161 -4.96 22.37 11.53
N LEU A 162 -4.64 23.65 11.44
CA LEU A 162 -4.03 24.43 12.50
C LEU A 162 -4.94 24.41 13.74
#